data_589e8905a0d803d52bf80168bc6c46a2
#
_entry.id   589e8905a0d803d52bf80168bc6c46a2
#
_cell.length_a   1.000
_cell.length_b   1.000
_cell.length_c   1.000
_cell.angle_alpha   90.00
_cell.angle_beta   90.00
_cell.angle_gamma   90.00
#
_symmetry.space_group_name_H-M   'P 1'
#
loop_
_entity.id
_entity.type
_entity.pdbx_description
1 polymer ?
#
loop_
_entity_poly.entity_id
_entity_poly.type
_entity_poly.pdbx_seq_one_letter_code
_entity_poly.pdbx_strand_id
1 'polypeptide(L)'
;MPNLLSRLRGLRPALTRRAFWLWAALITLLRCAVTHFQLAYMWAGGAPLDDELMFRAANAITSGQWLGEYDYLTLSKSMFFAVWLALLNKLHLPYLLGGALLWCAAALLAAFALRPLWRKSPAGQARALTLLLYALLAFLPSSWASYTLRVYRDNIFPALCLLFFAGMAGAALRAVFYTRQQAPIWPWLLAAGVGLACGYLNREDAGLFLLPFAIAATLCMLVVLLHRRRWLCAAAQVIPYAVLAAGVGIFCALNQHWYGVWGLSDFSEGSFADAMGAMTRVATDSDEPLLSVPADAREKLYTEIPQLQCLQYWLEEDPQRQNDFRDPELDDYRAGSFYWAIRRAAQYEGIYADAATADAYWQSVADAINAACDNGTLPARSGRRSATSQPIRAQYVLPAIREAAKSALWALTFQDCPAYYQTLRSIGTTEDVAQWSAYLHCNFNNAAEAGKDTPYYAPLQKLAYRALGVLRCVYAVLLPLAFVWAVVRHLCALPMLLRRRTAGAALPWLLLFGLLAMAALRCGMIAFVEVSSFGIGTSTMYLSTVHPLLLLYTYGCLICYRNKGVIAE
;
A
#
# COMPACT_ATOMS: atom_id res chain seq x y z
N MET A 1 51.20 -5.49 10.26
CA MET A 1 49.87 -5.21 9.71
C MET A 1 48.87 -4.53 10.67
N PRO A 2 48.96 -4.54 12.00
CA PRO A 2 48.02 -3.81 12.88
C PRO A 2 48.04 -2.29 12.75
N ASN A 3 49.23 -1.71 12.45
CA ASN A 3 49.43 -0.24 12.37
C ASN A 3 48.85 0.41 11.09
N LEU A 4 48.64 -0.32 10.00
CA LEU A 4 48.04 0.24 8.79
C LEU A 4 46.55 0.40 8.92
N LEU A 5 45.86 -0.57 9.56
CA LEU A 5 44.42 -0.51 9.84
C LEU A 5 44.06 0.55 10.88
N SER A 6 44.94 0.84 11.83
CA SER A 6 44.74 1.92 12.80
C SER A 6 44.93 3.31 12.17
N ARG A 7 45.89 3.47 11.26
CA ARG A 7 46.08 4.72 10.49
C ARG A 7 44.94 4.97 9.49
N LEU A 8 44.39 3.94 8.85
CA LEU A 8 43.20 4.07 8.01
C LEU A 8 41.92 4.40 8.79
N ARG A 9 41.86 4.05 10.07
CA ARG A 9 40.76 4.48 10.97
C ARG A 9 40.83 5.97 11.34
N GLY A 10 42.02 6.57 11.36
CA GLY A 10 42.23 8.00 11.64
C GLY A 10 41.93 8.94 10.46
N LEU A 11 41.93 8.41 9.22
CA LEU A 11 41.80 9.18 7.98
C LEU A 11 40.35 9.23 7.42
N ARG A 12 39.34 8.83 8.19
CA ARG A 12 37.94 9.00 7.74
C ARG A 12 37.53 10.45 7.93
N PRO A 13 37.50 11.28 6.85
CA PRO A 13 36.99 12.65 6.99
C PRO A 13 35.57 12.57 7.54
N ALA A 14 35.35 13.22 8.68
CA ALA A 14 34.03 13.26 9.31
C ALA A 14 33.08 13.96 8.34
N LEU A 15 32.01 13.28 7.87
CA LEU A 15 31.02 13.86 6.96
C LEU A 15 30.46 15.15 7.58
N THR A 16 30.75 16.31 6.96
CA THR A 16 30.26 17.60 7.43
C THR A 16 28.77 17.75 7.16
N ARG A 17 28.11 18.74 7.80
CA ARG A 17 26.69 19.02 7.55
C ARG A 17 26.43 19.44 6.08
N ARG A 18 27.33 20.26 5.50
CA ARG A 18 27.23 20.70 4.10
C ARG A 18 27.38 19.51 3.14
N ALA A 19 28.41 18.69 3.34
CA ALA A 19 28.63 17.50 2.53
C ALA A 19 27.48 16.50 2.63
N PHE A 20 26.86 16.32 3.80
CA PHE A 20 25.67 15.49 3.94
C PHE A 20 24.53 15.94 2.99
N TRP A 21 24.19 17.25 3.02
CA TRP A 21 23.11 17.75 2.17
C TRP A 21 23.43 17.73 0.68
N LEU A 22 24.71 17.99 0.33
CA LEU A 22 25.16 17.85 -1.07
C LEU A 22 25.01 16.42 -1.57
N TRP A 23 25.45 15.44 -0.79
CA TRP A 23 25.28 14.03 -1.15
C TRP A 23 23.83 13.58 -1.15
N ALA A 24 23.00 14.04 -0.22
CA ALA A 24 21.58 13.75 -0.22
C ALA A 24 20.89 14.32 -1.48
N ALA A 25 21.21 15.57 -1.86
CA ALA A 25 20.72 16.17 -3.10
C ALA A 25 21.20 15.40 -4.33
N LEU A 26 22.47 15.01 -4.38
CA LEU A 26 23.03 14.22 -5.50
C LEU A 26 22.35 12.85 -5.64
N ILE A 27 22.09 12.15 -4.53
CA ILE A 27 21.36 10.88 -4.52
C ILE A 27 19.93 11.09 -5.06
N THR A 28 19.24 12.15 -4.62
CA THR A 28 17.89 12.49 -5.12
C THR A 28 17.92 12.79 -6.61
N LEU A 29 18.85 13.64 -7.06
CA LEU A 29 19.00 13.98 -8.48
C LEU A 29 19.31 12.76 -9.35
N LEU A 30 20.19 11.89 -8.88
CA LEU A 30 20.51 10.65 -9.60
C LEU A 30 19.28 9.73 -9.68
N ARG A 31 18.49 9.63 -8.58
CA ARG A 31 17.24 8.87 -8.61
C ARG A 31 16.22 9.46 -9.58
N CYS A 32 16.08 10.77 -9.61
CA CYS A 32 15.22 11.48 -10.57
C CYS A 32 15.70 11.29 -12.02
N ALA A 33 17.02 11.37 -12.25
CA ALA A 33 17.60 11.14 -13.57
C ALA A 33 17.35 9.71 -14.08
N VAL A 34 17.51 8.70 -13.22
CA VAL A 34 17.16 7.32 -13.58
C VAL A 34 15.67 7.19 -13.91
N THR A 35 14.80 7.83 -13.12
CA THR A 35 13.35 7.83 -13.38
C THR A 35 12.98 8.49 -14.70
N HIS A 36 13.69 9.53 -15.10
CA HIS A 36 13.47 10.22 -16.39
C HIS A 36 13.66 9.29 -17.60
N PHE A 37 14.50 8.26 -17.48
CA PHE A 37 14.69 7.27 -18.53
C PHE A 37 13.73 6.08 -18.45
N GLN A 38 12.82 6.02 -17.48
CA GLN A 38 11.77 5.02 -17.40
C GLN A 38 10.53 5.50 -18.17
N LEU A 39 9.80 4.56 -18.76
CA LEU A 39 8.54 4.84 -19.44
C LEU A 39 7.37 4.39 -18.57
N ALA A 40 6.35 5.23 -18.47
CA ALA A 40 5.09 4.85 -17.87
C ALA A 40 4.31 3.88 -18.79
N TYR A 41 3.36 3.17 -18.23
CA TYR A 41 2.35 2.45 -19.00
C TYR A 41 0.99 2.55 -18.33
N MET A 42 -0.06 2.37 -19.12
CA MET A 42 -1.45 2.43 -18.67
C MET A 42 -2.28 1.40 -19.42
N TRP A 43 -3.41 1.02 -18.85
CA TRP A 43 -4.35 0.07 -19.46
C TRP A 43 -5.71 0.75 -19.66
N ALA A 44 -5.79 1.69 -20.63
CA ALA A 44 -7.04 2.29 -21.05
C ALA A 44 -7.89 1.24 -21.80
N GLY A 45 -9.17 1.16 -21.50
CA GLY A 45 -10.08 0.16 -22.05
C GLY A 45 -9.82 -1.27 -21.57
N GLY A 46 -8.57 -1.61 -21.25
CA GLY A 46 -8.20 -2.92 -20.69
C GLY A 46 -8.33 -3.05 -19.17
N ALA A 47 -8.44 -1.92 -18.45
CA ALA A 47 -8.65 -1.88 -17.01
C ALA A 47 -9.60 -0.74 -16.61
N PRO A 48 -10.88 -0.78 -17.06
CA PRO A 48 -11.85 0.27 -16.77
C PRO A 48 -12.10 0.45 -15.28
N LEU A 49 -11.92 -0.63 -14.52
CA LEU A 49 -12.08 -0.66 -13.07
C LEU A 49 -10.88 -0.09 -12.30
N ASP A 50 -9.73 0.09 -12.94
CA ASP A 50 -8.46 0.45 -12.32
C ASP A 50 -7.89 1.75 -12.88
N ASP A 51 -7.06 1.65 -13.93
CA ASP A 51 -6.30 2.78 -14.49
C ASP A 51 -7.23 3.84 -15.06
N GLU A 52 -8.20 3.42 -15.86
CA GLU A 52 -9.15 4.31 -16.51
C GLU A 52 -10.04 5.03 -15.50
N LEU A 53 -10.55 4.32 -14.49
CA LEU A 53 -11.33 4.94 -13.41
C LEU A 53 -10.57 6.07 -12.73
N MET A 54 -9.30 5.83 -12.36
CA MET A 54 -8.47 6.83 -11.69
C MET A 54 -8.16 8.02 -12.60
N PHE A 55 -7.92 7.78 -13.88
CA PHE A 55 -7.64 8.83 -14.86
C PHE A 55 -8.90 9.66 -15.16
N ARG A 56 -10.05 9.02 -15.35
CA ARG A 56 -11.35 9.70 -15.56
C ARG A 56 -11.68 10.63 -14.39
N ALA A 57 -11.56 10.11 -13.17
CA ALA A 57 -11.79 10.92 -11.96
C ALA A 57 -10.79 12.07 -11.83
N ALA A 58 -9.51 11.87 -12.18
CA ALA A 58 -8.52 12.93 -12.17
C ALA A 58 -8.84 14.06 -13.17
N ASN A 59 -9.29 13.69 -14.38
CA ASN A 59 -9.78 14.65 -15.38
C ASN A 59 -10.98 15.45 -14.88
N ALA A 60 -11.95 14.79 -14.25
CA ALA A 60 -13.11 15.43 -13.66
C ALA A 60 -12.69 16.44 -12.57
N ILE A 61 -11.80 16.05 -11.66
CA ILE A 61 -11.26 16.93 -10.60
C ILE A 61 -10.57 18.15 -11.21
N THR A 62 -9.76 17.99 -12.26
CA THR A 62 -9.08 19.13 -12.90
C THR A 62 -10.04 20.07 -13.62
N SER A 63 -11.20 19.56 -14.03
CA SER A 63 -12.29 20.32 -14.67
C SER A 63 -13.26 20.97 -13.67
N GLY A 64 -13.01 20.80 -12.35
CA GLY A 64 -13.84 21.38 -11.29
C GLY A 64 -15.06 20.54 -10.92
N GLN A 65 -15.16 19.33 -11.45
CA GLN A 65 -16.12 18.31 -11.04
C GLN A 65 -15.40 17.33 -10.10
N TRP A 66 -16.07 16.81 -9.08
CA TRP A 66 -15.41 15.90 -8.13
C TRP A 66 -14.88 14.64 -8.83
N LEU A 67 -15.54 13.49 -8.74
CA LEU A 67 -15.10 12.26 -9.42
C LEU A 67 -15.76 12.05 -10.78
N GLY A 68 -16.55 13.02 -11.26
CA GLY A 68 -17.31 12.97 -12.50
C GLY A 68 -18.76 12.54 -12.31
N GLU A 69 -19.40 12.09 -13.40
CA GLU A 69 -20.75 11.56 -13.36
C GLU A 69 -20.80 10.28 -12.51
N TYR A 70 -21.93 10.10 -11.79
CA TYR A 70 -22.11 8.91 -10.96
C TYR A 70 -22.42 7.69 -11.81
N ASP A 71 -21.70 6.62 -11.55
CA ASP A 71 -21.92 5.30 -12.11
C ASP A 71 -21.49 4.19 -11.11
N TYR A 72 -21.62 2.94 -11.49
CA TYR A 72 -21.25 1.79 -10.66
C TYR A 72 -19.78 1.74 -10.23
N LEU A 73 -18.91 2.56 -10.79
CA LEU A 73 -17.49 2.66 -10.45
C LEU A 73 -17.16 3.85 -9.54
N THR A 74 -17.99 4.89 -9.50
CA THR A 74 -17.65 6.20 -8.92
C THR A 74 -17.22 6.11 -7.45
N LEU A 75 -17.94 5.36 -6.61
CA LEU A 75 -17.62 5.17 -5.18
C LEU A 75 -17.06 3.77 -4.89
N SER A 76 -16.63 3.02 -5.90
CA SER A 76 -16.17 1.64 -5.72
C SER A 76 -14.77 1.52 -5.12
N LYS A 77 -13.97 2.57 -5.13
CA LYS A 77 -12.57 2.57 -4.67
C LYS A 77 -12.22 3.83 -3.90
N SER A 78 -11.15 3.72 -3.09
CA SER A 78 -10.50 4.89 -2.49
C SER A 78 -9.82 5.76 -3.55
N MET A 79 -10.19 7.04 -3.64
CA MET A 79 -9.91 7.90 -4.79
C MET A 79 -8.78 8.92 -4.59
N PHE A 80 -7.97 8.81 -3.54
CA PHE A 80 -6.85 9.75 -3.31
C PHE A 80 -5.86 9.76 -4.47
N PHE A 81 -5.66 8.64 -5.16
CA PHE A 81 -4.77 8.58 -6.32
C PHE A 81 -5.24 9.48 -7.47
N ALA A 82 -6.55 9.59 -7.70
CA ALA A 82 -7.10 10.52 -8.68
C ALA A 82 -6.80 11.98 -8.29
N VAL A 83 -6.90 12.33 -7.01
CA VAL A 83 -6.50 13.66 -6.49
C VAL A 83 -5.01 13.90 -6.70
N TRP A 84 -4.17 12.87 -6.50
CA TRP A 84 -2.73 12.93 -6.76
C TRP A 84 -2.44 13.22 -8.24
N LEU A 85 -3.07 12.49 -9.17
CA LEU A 85 -2.91 12.72 -10.61
C LEU A 85 -3.35 14.16 -11.01
N ALA A 86 -4.48 14.62 -10.49
CA ALA A 86 -4.98 15.97 -10.70
C ALA A 86 -3.99 17.04 -10.18
N LEU A 87 -3.40 16.81 -9.01
CA LEU A 87 -2.37 17.68 -8.44
C LEU A 87 -1.12 17.74 -9.33
N LEU A 88 -0.64 16.60 -9.81
CA LEU A 88 0.52 16.54 -10.71
C LEU A 88 0.25 17.28 -12.03
N ASN A 89 -0.94 17.11 -12.60
CA ASN A 89 -1.37 17.86 -13.79
C ASN A 89 -1.33 19.37 -13.57
N LYS A 90 -1.96 19.87 -12.49
CA LYS A 90 -1.99 21.30 -12.16
C LYS A 90 -0.60 21.89 -11.87
N LEU A 91 0.33 21.09 -11.34
CA LEU A 91 1.71 21.49 -11.07
C LEU A 91 2.63 21.32 -12.31
N HIS A 92 2.15 20.78 -13.41
CA HIS A 92 2.94 20.37 -14.58
C HIS A 92 4.12 19.47 -14.21
N LEU A 93 3.94 18.61 -13.21
CA LEU A 93 4.97 17.71 -12.72
C LEU A 93 4.80 16.31 -13.36
N PRO A 94 5.81 15.80 -14.08
CA PRO A 94 5.74 14.48 -14.69
C PRO A 94 5.39 13.37 -13.68
N TYR A 95 4.47 12.49 -14.04
CA TYR A 95 3.91 11.46 -13.17
C TYR A 95 4.98 10.63 -12.45
N LEU A 96 5.92 10.03 -13.19
CA LEU A 96 6.96 9.20 -12.59
C LEU A 96 7.91 10.00 -11.70
N LEU A 97 8.18 11.26 -12.06
CA LEU A 97 9.03 12.14 -11.27
C LEU A 97 8.34 12.53 -9.96
N GLY A 98 7.04 12.81 -9.99
CA GLY A 98 6.24 13.07 -8.79
C GLY A 98 6.30 11.92 -7.78
N GLY A 99 6.10 10.68 -8.26
CA GLY A 99 6.24 9.47 -7.44
C GLY A 99 7.65 9.28 -6.87
N ALA A 100 8.70 9.50 -7.69
CA ALA A 100 10.08 9.39 -7.24
C ALA A 100 10.47 10.45 -6.18
N LEU A 101 9.98 11.68 -6.33
CA LEU A 101 10.21 12.75 -5.34
C LEU A 101 9.50 12.45 -4.01
N LEU A 102 8.25 12.00 -4.06
CA LEU A 102 7.52 11.57 -2.87
C LEU A 102 8.25 10.42 -2.15
N TRP A 103 8.72 9.43 -2.92
CA TRP A 103 9.52 8.33 -2.38
C TRP A 103 10.80 8.81 -1.72
N CYS A 104 11.59 9.67 -2.38
CA CYS A 104 12.83 10.23 -1.84
C CYS A 104 12.59 11.05 -0.56
N ALA A 105 11.50 11.82 -0.51
CA ALA A 105 11.11 12.56 0.69
C ALA A 105 10.79 11.61 1.86
N ALA A 106 9.97 10.58 1.63
CA ALA A 106 9.66 9.55 2.62
C ALA A 106 10.91 8.78 3.07
N ALA A 107 11.79 8.41 2.14
CA ALA A 107 13.05 7.71 2.40
C ALA A 107 14.02 8.56 3.25
N LEU A 108 14.13 9.84 2.95
CA LEU A 108 14.96 10.78 3.73
C LEU A 108 14.41 10.95 5.14
N LEU A 109 13.08 11.12 5.28
CA LEU A 109 12.42 11.18 6.56
C LEU A 109 12.66 9.90 7.37
N ALA A 110 12.54 8.72 6.75
CA ALA A 110 12.79 7.42 7.38
C ALA A 110 14.24 7.28 7.88
N ALA A 111 15.22 7.74 7.09
CA ALA A 111 16.61 7.78 7.52
C ALA A 111 16.83 8.67 8.73
N PHE A 112 16.17 9.83 8.78
CA PHE A 112 16.18 10.71 9.95
C PHE A 112 15.37 10.15 11.14
N ALA A 113 14.30 9.42 10.88
CA ALA A 113 13.48 8.79 11.92
C ALA A 113 14.30 7.84 12.79
N LEU A 114 15.11 6.98 12.17
CA LEU A 114 15.95 6.01 12.87
C LEU A 114 17.24 6.58 13.45
N ARG A 115 17.62 7.83 13.14
CA ARG A 115 18.86 8.47 13.64
C ARG A 115 19.09 8.37 15.15
N PRO A 116 18.08 8.45 16.03
CA PRO A 116 18.27 8.28 17.45
C PRO A 116 18.86 6.92 17.86
N LEU A 117 18.75 5.87 17.04
CA LEU A 117 19.36 4.56 17.32
C LEU A 117 20.90 4.61 17.35
N TRP A 118 21.51 5.56 16.64
CA TRP A 118 22.97 5.75 16.61
C TRP A 118 23.42 7.10 17.15
N ARG A 119 22.64 7.69 18.06
CA ARG A 119 22.91 8.99 18.69
C ARG A 119 24.25 9.06 19.44
N LYS A 120 24.74 7.92 19.94
CA LYS A 120 26.05 7.82 20.63
C LYS A 120 27.25 7.79 19.67
N SER A 121 27.02 7.67 18.36
CA SER A 121 28.10 7.73 17.37
C SER A 121 28.60 9.16 17.19
N PRO A 122 29.89 9.36 16.85
CA PRO A 122 30.42 10.66 16.46
C PRO A 122 29.56 11.34 15.39
N ALA A 123 29.41 12.65 15.44
CA ALA A 123 28.48 13.39 14.57
C ALA A 123 28.70 13.13 13.07
N GLY A 124 29.93 13.00 12.61
CA GLY A 124 30.25 12.65 11.21
C GLY A 124 29.82 11.24 10.84
N GLN A 125 30.05 10.27 11.75
CA GLN A 125 29.62 8.89 11.55
C GLN A 125 28.10 8.77 11.58
N ALA A 126 27.42 9.48 12.49
CA ALA A 126 25.95 9.50 12.55
C ALA A 126 25.36 10.04 11.24
N ARG A 127 25.94 11.10 10.65
CA ARG A 127 25.55 11.61 9.33
C ARG A 127 25.79 10.59 8.23
N ALA A 128 26.93 9.91 8.23
CA ALA A 128 27.25 8.88 7.24
C ALA A 128 26.29 7.69 7.29
N LEU A 129 25.93 7.21 8.49
CA LEU A 129 24.91 6.16 8.67
C LEU A 129 23.52 6.61 8.17
N THR A 130 23.13 7.84 8.47
CA THR A 130 21.86 8.40 7.98
C THR A 130 21.85 8.50 6.44
N LEU A 131 22.95 8.98 5.84
CA LEU A 131 23.09 9.11 4.39
C LEU A 131 23.09 7.72 3.70
N LEU A 132 23.76 6.73 4.29
CA LEU A 132 23.77 5.38 3.78
C LEU A 132 22.35 4.77 3.78
N LEU A 133 21.61 4.92 4.88
CA LEU A 133 20.22 4.44 4.92
C LEU A 133 19.36 5.14 3.89
N TYR A 134 19.53 6.46 3.73
CA TYR A 134 18.84 7.21 2.69
C TYR A 134 19.16 6.68 1.29
N ALA A 135 20.43 6.47 0.96
CA ALA A 135 20.84 5.93 -0.33
C ALA A 135 20.25 4.54 -0.60
N LEU A 136 20.29 3.66 0.42
CA LEU A 136 19.68 2.33 0.33
C LEU A 136 18.16 2.39 0.12
N LEU A 137 17.46 3.31 0.78
CA LEU A 137 16.01 3.48 0.56
C LEU A 137 15.72 4.14 -0.79
N ALA A 138 16.46 5.18 -1.17
CA ALA A 138 16.24 5.91 -2.43
C ALA A 138 16.36 5.01 -3.68
N PHE A 139 17.25 4.02 -3.63
CA PHE A 139 17.47 3.04 -4.69
C PHE A 139 16.95 1.64 -4.37
N LEU A 140 16.04 1.50 -3.40
CA LEU A 140 15.42 0.22 -3.09
C LEU A 140 14.66 -0.31 -4.31
N PRO A 141 14.84 -1.59 -4.72
CA PRO A 141 14.24 -2.11 -5.95
C PRO A 141 12.73 -1.92 -6.06
N SER A 142 11.99 -2.05 -4.97
CA SER A 142 10.53 -1.82 -4.96
C SER A 142 10.10 -0.40 -5.29
N SER A 143 11.01 0.59 -5.27
CA SER A 143 10.69 1.99 -5.59
C SER A 143 10.78 2.35 -7.07
N TRP A 144 11.34 1.46 -7.88
CA TRP A 144 11.54 1.66 -9.31
C TRP A 144 11.21 0.42 -10.15
N ALA A 145 10.69 -0.63 -9.51
CA ALA A 145 10.26 -1.84 -10.20
C ALA A 145 9.17 -1.54 -11.24
N SER A 146 9.06 -2.41 -12.23
CA SER A 146 8.16 -2.24 -13.38
C SER A 146 6.71 -1.90 -12.99
N TYR A 147 6.18 -2.47 -11.93
CA TYR A 147 4.82 -2.18 -11.47
C TYR A 147 4.64 -0.72 -10.98
N THR A 148 5.72 -0.03 -10.55
CA THR A 148 5.64 1.39 -10.16
C THR A 148 5.49 2.33 -11.36
N LEU A 149 5.73 1.81 -12.57
CA LEU A 149 5.61 2.57 -13.82
C LEU A 149 4.16 2.60 -14.34
N ARG A 150 3.30 1.73 -13.85
CA ARG A 150 1.86 1.74 -14.16
C ARG A 150 1.19 2.98 -13.58
N VAL A 151 0.26 3.57 -14.31
CA VAL A 151 -0.57 4.67 -13.77
C VAL A 151 -1.60 4.11 -12.81
N TYR A 152 -1.10 3.70 -11.65
CA TYR A 152 -1.93 3.09 -10.62
C TYR A 152 -1.44 3.40 -9.20
N ARG A 153 -2.29 3.17 -8.23
CA ARG A 153 -2.14 3.50 -6.80
C ARG A 153 -0.81 3.05 -6.19
N ASP A 154 -0.23 1.96 -6.70
CA ASP A 154 1.03 1.38 -6.20
C ASP A 154 2.27 2.21 -6.53
N ASN A 155 2.15 3.24 -7.38
CA ASN A 155 3.23 4.23 -7.58
C ASN A 155 3.51 5.04 -6.31
N ILE A 156 2.48 5.42 -5.54
CA ILE A 156 2.64 6.28 -4.35
C ILE A 156 2.37 5.58 -3.02
N PHE A 157 1.57 4.51 -3.00
CA PHE A 157 1.16 3.85 -1.77
C PHE A 157 2.34 3.40 -0.88
N PRO A 158 3.42 2.80 -1.41
CA PRO A 158 4.59 2.44 -0.60
C PRO A 158 5.29 3.65 0.03
N ALA A 159 5.32 4.79 -0.67
CA ALA A 159 5.90 6.04 -0.15
C ALA A 159 5.06 6.62 0.99
N LEU A 160 3.72 6.58 0.88
CA LEU A 160 2.79 7.01 1.92
C LEU A 160 2.90 6.12 3.17
N CYS A 161 2.99 4.81 2.99
CA CYS A 161 3.25 3.87 4.08
C CYS A 161 4.60 4.12 4.75
N LEU A 162 5.65 4.33 3.97
CA LEU A 162 6.97 4.65 4.50
C LEU A 162 6.97 5.96 5.30
N LEU A 163 6.26 6.99 4.82
CA LEU A 163 6.07 8.26 5.50
C LEU A 163 5.39 8.06 6.86
N PHE A 164 4.34 7.25 6.91
CA PHE A 164 3.63 6.89 8.13
C PHE A 164 4.55 6.17 9.14
N PHE A 165 5.19 5.08 8.73
CA PHE A 165 6.08 4.32 9.61
C PHE A 165 7.27 5.15 10.09
N ALA A 166 7.85 5.97 9.21
CA ALA A 166 8.92 6.90 9.57
C ALA A 166 8.46 7.95 10.58
N GLY A 167 7.27 8.50 10.40
CA GLY A 167 6.68 9.46 11.34
C GLY A 167 6.48 8.85 12.73
N MET A 168 5.81 7.70 12.83
CA MET A 168 5.59 6.99 14.10
C MET A 168 6.91 6.58 14.77
N ALA A 169 7.84 5.99 14.01
CA ALA A 169 9.15 5.61 14.51
C ALA A 169 9.97 6.83 14.99
N GLY A 170 9.93 7.91 14.21
CA GLY A 170 10.61 9.16 14.54
C GLY A 170 10.09 9.79 15.82
N ALA A 171 8.77 9.81 16.03
CA ALA A 171 8.13 10.27 17.25
C ALA A 171 8.50 9.39 18.46
N ALA A 172 8.37 8.06 18.29
CA ALA A 172 8.61 7.09 19.35
C ALA A 172 10.07 7.14 19.87
N LEU A 173 11.05 7.12 18.97
CA LEU A 173 12.46 7.18 19.36
C LEU A 173 12.81 8.52 20.02
N ARG A 174 12.21 9.63 19.60
CA ARG A 174 12.43 10.93 20.22
C ARG A 174 11.74 11.07 21.56
N ALA A 175 10.56 10.50 21.72
CA ALA A 175 9.88 10.44 23.00
C ALA A 175 10.72 9.77 24.08
N VAL A 176 11.50 8.75 23.71
CA VAL A 176 12.35 7.99 24.64
C VAL A 176 13.72 8.65 24.84
N PHE A 177 14.39 9.07 23.77
CA PHE A 177 15.80 9.41 23.83
C PHE A 177 16.09 10.90 24.02
N TYR A 178 15.10 11.78 23.83
CA TYR A 178 15.30 13.23 23.92
C TYR A 178 14.29 13.91 24.85
N THR A 179 14.69 15.06 25.39
CA THR A 179 13.77 15.97 26.06
C THR A 179 12.95 16.75 25.04
N ARG A 180 11.86 17.41 25.49
CA ARG A 180 11.01 18.23 24.61
C ARG A 180 11.80 19.37 23.92
N GLN A 181 12.73 19.98 24.63
CA GLN A 181 13.56 21.09 24.13
C GLN A 181 14.57 20.62 23.07
N GLN A 182 15.07 19.37 23.18
CA GLN A 182 16.08 18.83 22.27
C GLN A 182 15.48 18.32 20.94
N ALA A 183 14.26 17.76 20.97
CA ALA A 183 13.61 17.25 19.78
C ALA A 183 12.08 17.19 19.94
N PRO A 184 11.33 18.09 19.27
CA PRO A 184 9.88 18.04 19.26
C PRO A 184 9.40 16.77 18.54
N ILE A 185 8.31 16.17 19.04
CA ILE A 185 7.73 14.97 18.43
C ILE A 185 6.57 15.27 17.46
N TRP A 186 5.94 16.45 17.60
CA TRP A 186 4.76 16.80 16.80
C TRP A 186 4.98 16.82 15.27
N PRO A 187 6.14 17.24 14.73
CA PRO A 187 6.33 17.20 13.28
C PRO A 187 6.35 15.78 12.73
N TRP A 188 6.84 14.83 13.55
CA TRP A 188 6.86 13.40 13.23
C TRP A 188 5.46 12.81 13.26
N LEU A 189 4.65 13.19 14.25
CA LEU A 189 3.25 12.79 14.33
C LEU A 189 2.42 13.39 13.19
N LEU A 190 2.72 14.62 12.77
CA LEU A 190 2.08 15.22 11.59
C LEU A 190 2.44 14.45 10.31
N ALA A 191 3.73 14.13 10.11
CA ALA A 191 4.16 13.31 8.97
C ALA A 191 3.51 11.92 9.00
N ALA A 192 3.40 11.31 10.19
CA ALA A 192 2.66 10.05 10.35
C ALA A 192 1.17 10.21 9.99
N GLY A 193 0.55 11.31 10.41
CA GLY A 193 -0.85 11.61 10.10
C GLY A 193 -1.09 11.79 8.61
N VAL A 194 -0.23 12.52 7.92
CA VAL A 194 -0.31 12.67 6.45
C VAL A 194 -0.13 11.32 5.75
N GLY A 195 0.88 10.53 6.14
CA GLY A 195 1.09 9.20 5.59
C GLY A 195 -0.10 8.25 5.84
N LEU A 196 -0.68 8.31 7.06
CA LEU A 196 -1.85 7.52 7.44
C LEU A 196 -3.10 7.93 6.65
N ALA A 197 -3.41 9.22 6.61
CA ALA A 197 -4.59 9.75 5.93
C ALA A 197 -4.54 9.50 4.42
N CYS A 198 -3.44 9.91 3.76
CA CYS A 198 -3.27 9.71 2.33
C CYS A 198 -3.19 8.21 1.96
N GLY A 199 -2.55 7.38 2.80
CA GLY A 199 -2.50 5.94 2.60
C GLY A 199 -3.88 5.28 2.73
N TYR A 200 -4.65 5.66 3.74
CA TYR A 200 -6.01 5.19 3.97
C TYR A 200 -6.97 5.56 2.82
N LEU A 201 -6.88 6.81 2.37
CA LEU A 201 -7.68 7.34 1.25
C LEU A 201 -7.19 6.85 -0.13
N ASN A 202 -6.03 6.18 -0.18
CA ASN A 202 -5.46 5.63 -1.42
C ASN A 202 -5.84 4.16 -1.65
N ARG A 203 -6.05 3.37 -0.55
CA ARG A 203 -6.35 1.93 -0.65
C ARG A 203 -7.25 1.47 0.50
N GLU A 204 -8.22 0.68 0.18
CA GLU A 204 -9.24 0.12 1.10
C GLU A 204 -8.61 -0.78 2.18
N ASP A 205 -7.54 -1.50 1.84
CA ASP A 205 -6.82 -2.41 2.76
C ASP A 205 -5.82 -1.68 3.69
N ALA A 206 -5.61 -0.39 3.48
CA ALA A 206 -4.64 0.40 4.26
C ALA A 206 -5.02 0.50 5.76
N GLY A 207 -6.31 0.54 6.07
CA GLY A 207 -6.77 0.55 7.46
C GLY A 207 -6.30 -0.66 8.25
N LEU A 208 -6.49 -1.86 7.70
CA LEU A 208 -6.04 -3.12 8.30
C LEU A 208 -4.51 -3.21 8.42
N PHE A 209 -3.79 -2.53 7.53
CA PHE A 209 -2.33 -2.54 7.52
C PHE A 209 -1.71 -1.47 8.43
N LEU A 210 -2.22 -0.23 8.45
CA LEU A 210 -1.56 0.88 9.14
C LEU A 210 -2.07 1.10 10.58
N LEU A 211 -3.37 0.95 10.81
CA LEU A 211 -3.97 1.24 12.13
C LEU A 211 -3.45 0.36 13.28
N PRO A 212 -3.21 -0.95 13.12
CA PRO A 212 -2.66 -1.76 14.21
C PRO A 212 -1.32 -1.22 14.72
N PHE A 213 -0.42 -0.80 13.81
CA PHE A 213 0.86 -0.21 14.20
C PHE A 213 0.66 1.18 14.82
N ALA A 214 -0.22 2.01 14.27
CA ALA A 214 -0.54 3.33 14.81
C ALA A 214 -0.99 3.22 16.27
N ILE A 215 -1.94 2.35 16.56
CA ILE A 215 -2.50 2.13 17.90
C ILE A 215 -1.42 1.59 18.84
N ALA A 216 -0.71 0.51 18.45
CA ALA A 216 0.32 -0.09 19.28
C ALA A 216 1.46 0.90 19.61
N ALA A 217 1.96 1.63 18.61
CA ALA A 217 3.01 2.62 18.81
C ALA A 217 2.53 3.80 19.68
N THR A 218 1.30 4.27 19.49
CA THR A 218 0.68 5.32 20.33
C THR A 218 0.57 4.86 21.78
N LEU A 219 0.05 3.66 22.04
CA LEU A 219 -0.08 3.12 23.40
C LEU A 219 1.31 3.00 24.08
N CYS A 220 2.30 2.46 23.38
CA CYS A 220 3.67 2.38 23.89
C CYS A 220 4.26 3.78 24.19
N MET A 221 4.03 4.76 23.33
CA MET A 221 4.48 6.13 23.54
C MET A 221 3.75 6.78 24.71
N LEU A 222 2.44 6.60 24.84
CA LEU A 222 1.64 7.15 25.95
C LEU A 222 2.16 6.67 27.31
N VAL A 223 2.43 5.37 27.45
CA VAL A 223 3.00 4.81 28.69
C VAL A 223 4.30 5.54 29.07
N VAL A 224 5.21 5.73 28.12
CA VAL A 224 6.48 6.42 28.35
C VAL A 224 6.29 7.91 28.67
N LEU A 225 5.44 8.60 27.93
CA LEU A 225 5.22 10.05 28.05
C LEU A 225 4.51 10.40 29.34
N LEU A 226 3.49 9.62 29.74
CA LEU A 226 2.76 9.81 31.00
C LEU A 226 3.65 9.53 32.20
N HIS A 227 4.44 8.45 32.18
CA HIS A 227 5.41 8.17 33.23
C HIS A 227 6.44 9.30 33.40
N ARG A 228 6.83 9.94 32.28
CA ARG A 228 7.74 11.09 32.29
C ARG A 228 7.03 12.44 32.50
N ARG A 229 5.73 12.46 32.80
CA ARG A 229 4.90 13.66 33.02
C ARG A 229 4.94 14.64 31.82
N ARG A 230 5.09 14.12 30.59
CA ARG A 230 5.14 14.94 29.35
C ARG A 230 3.73 15.06 28.72
N TRP A 231 2.80 15.66 29.46
CA TRP A 231 1.38 15.71 29.12
C TRP A 231 1.09 16.30 27.73
N LEU A 232 1.75 17.39 27.35
CA LEU A 232 1.58 17.99 26.01
C LEU A 232 2.05 17.06 24.89
N CYS A 233 3.10 16.27 25.12
CA CYS A 233 3.55 15.28 24.15
C CYS A 233 2.61 14.07 24.11
N ALA A 234 1.97 13.72 25.24
CA ALA A 234 0.94 12.69 25.30
C ALA A 234 -0.31 13.16 24.54
N ALA A 235 -0.77 14.39 24.75
CA ALA A 235 -1.88 14.97 24.02
C ALA A 235 -1.61 15.05 22.50
N ALA A 236 -0.36 15.36 22.11
CA ALA A 236 0.02 15.40 20.70
C ALA A 236 -0.15 14.06 19.95
N GLN A 237 -0.28 12.92 20.68
CA GLN A 237 -0.53 11.62 20.06
C GLN A 237 -1.87 11.55 19.30
N VAL A 238 -2.78 12.49 19.51
CA VAL A 238 -4.04 12.61 18.74
C VAL A 238 -3.80 13.07 17.29
N ILE A 239 -2.67 13.74 17.00
CA ILE A 239 -2.40 14.37 15.69
C ILE A 239 -2.58 13.41 14.49
N PRO A 240 -1.99 12.19 14.47
CA PRO A 240 -2.16 11.29 13.33
C PRO A 240 -3.63 10.94 13.05
N TYR A 241 -4.40 10.73 14.10
CA TYR A 241 -5.82 10.38 14.01
C TYR A 241 -6.69 11.58 13.62
N ALA A 242 -6.35 12.78 14.11
CA ALA A 242 -7.04 14.00 13.72
C ALA A 242 -6.82 14.32 12.23
N VAL A 243 -5.60 14.11 11.71
CA VAL A 243 -5.31 14.28 10.28
C VAL A 243 -6.06 13.23 9.44
N LEU A 244 -6.11 11.97 9.90
CA LEU A 244 -6.91 10.92 9.26
C LEU A 244 -8.40 11.32 9.25
N ALA A 245 -8.95 11.68 10.39
CA ALA A 245 -10.37 12.06 10.50
C ALA A 245 -10.72 13.28 9.63
N ALA A 246 -9.82 14.28 9.57
CA ALA A 246 -9.98 15.42 8.69
C ALA A 246 -9.96 15.03 7.21
N GLY A 247 -9.02 14.16 6.79
CA GLY A 247 -8.95 13.66 5.42
C GLY A 247 -10.19 12.87 5.03
N VAL A 248 -10.62 11.92 5.87
CA VAL A 248 -11.87 11.15 5.68
C VAL A 248 -13.07 12.10 5.63
N GLY A 249 -13.18 13.04 6.58
CA GLY A 249 -14.29 14.00 6.62
C GLY A 249 -14.38 14.87 5.37
N ILE A 250 -13.24 15.31 4.81
CA ILE A 250 -13.21 16.09 3.56
C ILE A 250 -13.75 15.25 2.39
N PHE A 251 -13.29 14.00 2.24
CA PHE A 251 -13.78 13.12 1.16
C PHE A 251 -15.28 12.80 1.31
N CYS A 252 -15.73 12.45 2.52
CA CYS A 252 -17.14 12.21 2.78
C CYS A 252 -18.01 13.47 2.53
N ALA A 253 -17.52 14.66 2.89
CA ALA A 253 -18.22 15.92 2.61
C ALA A 253 -18.31 16.21 1.11
N LEU A 254 -17.26 15.92 0.35
CA LEU A 254 -17.29 16.04 -1.11
C LEU A 254 -18.26 15.04 -1.73
N ASN A 255 -18.22 13.78 -1.32
CA ASN A 255 -19.17 12.75 -1.79
C ASN A 255 -20.63 13.12 -1.42
N GLN A 256 -20.85 13.64 -0.21
CA GLN A 256 -22.18 14.15 0.19
C GLN A 256 -22.65 15.31 -0.69
N HIS A 257 -21.74 16.24 -1.02
CA HIS A 257 -22.09 17.40 -1.84
C HIS A 257 -22.41 17.03 -3.29
N TRP A 258 -21.64 16.12 -3.89
CA TRP A 258 -21.77 15.77 -5.31
C TRP A 258 -22.74 14.63 -5.57
N TYR A 259 -22.84 13.66 -4.65
CA TYR A 259 -23.59 12.41 -4.85
C TYR A 259 -24.67 12.16 -3.79
N GLY A 260 -24.75 13.00 -2.75
CA GLY A 260 -25.76 12.83 -1.70
C GLY A 260 -25.48 11.73 -0.68
N VAL A 261 -24.27 11.12 -0.72
CA VAL A 261 -23.90 10.02 0.16
C VAL A 261 -22.69 10.39 1.02
N TRP A 262 -22.81 10.16 2.34
CA TRP A 262 -21.73 10.33 3.31
C TRP A 262 -20.98 9.02 3.50
N GLY A 263 -19.91 8.82 2.74
CA GLY A 263 -19.07 7.62 2.76
C GLY A 263 -17.85 7.77 1.87
N LEU A 264 -16.86 6.86 1.99
CA LEU A 264 -15.66 6.85 1.15
C LEU A 264 -15.80 5.90 -0.03
N SER A 265 -16.25 4.68 0.24
CA SER A 265 -16.34 3.61 -0.74
C SER A 265 -17.39 2.61 -0.30
N ASP A 266 -18.35 2.32 -1.18
CA ASP A 266 -19.41 1.34 -0.97
C ASP A 266 -18.91 -0.12 -1.02
N PHE A 267 -17.66 -0.33 -1.37
CA PHE A 267 -16.98 -1.64 -1.32
C PHE A 267 -16.58 -2.06 0.08
N SER A 268 -16.18 -1.11 0.91
CA SER A 268 -15.66 -1.36 2.25
C SER A 268 -16.70 -1.15 3.33
N GLU A 269 -17.75 -0.41 3.03
CA GLU A 269 -18.80 -0.03 3.99
C GLU A 269 -20.12 0.28 3.24
N GLY A 270 -21.23 0.28 3.97
CA GLY A 270 -22.54 0.62 3.43
C GLY A 270 -23.30 -0.54 2.79
N SER A 271 -24.41 -0.23 2.14
CA SER A 271 -25.43 -1.17 1.68
C SER A 271 -24.92 -2.23 0.69
N PHE A 272 -24.01 -1.88 -0.21
CA PHE A 272 -23.41 -2.84 -1.13
C PHE A 272 -22.55 -3.88 -0.39
N ALA A 273 -21.73 -3.45 0.57
CA ALA A 273 -20.95 -4.35 1.40
C ALA A 273 -21.84 -5.25 2.27
N ASP A 274 -22.97 -4.72 2.76
CA ASP A 274 -23.97 -5.47 3.52
C ASP A 274 -24.66 -6.53 2.64
N ALA A 275 -25.03 -6.19 1.41
CA ALA A 275 -25.61 -7.11 0.45
C ALA A 275 -24.64 -8.23 0.07
N MET A 276 -23.39 -7.90 -0.23
CA MET A 276 -22.35 -8.90 -0.51
C MET A 276 -22.08 -9.80 0.69
N GLY A 277 -22.01 -9.23 1.88
CA GLY A 277 -21.87 -9.97 3.13
C GLY A 277 -23.04 -10.93 3.37
N ALA A 278 -24.28 -10.50 3.10
CA ALA A 278 -25.49 -11.31 3.20
C ALA A 278 -25.47 -12.48 2.18
N MET A 279 -25.09 -12.23 0.91
CA MET A 279 -24.97 -13.28 -0.12
C MET A 279 -24.00 -14.39 0.31
N THR A 280 -22.88 -14.05 0.94
CA THR A 280 -21.90 -15.03 1.43
C THR A 280 -22.37 -15.88 2.61
N ARG A 281 -23.53 -15.56 3.20
CA ARG A 281 -24.19 -16.38 4.24
C ARG A 281 -24.91 -17.59 3.64
N VAL A 282 -25.39 -17.51 2.40
CA VAL A 282 -26.15 -18.58 1.77
C VAL A 282 -25.29 -19.86 1.70
N ALA A 283 -25.85 -20.95 2.21
CA ALA A 283 -25.17 -22.23 2.16
C ALA A 283 -25.12 -22.74 0.71
N THR A 284 -23.95 -23.19 0.30
CA THR A 284 -23.65 -23.74 -1.02
C THR A 284 -23.14 -25.16 -0.89
N ASP A 285 -23.33 -25.98 -1.90
CA ASP A 285 -22.79 -27.32 -2.04
C ASP A 285 -21.38 -27.29 -2.64
N SER A 286 -20.96 -26.15 -3.19
CA SER A 286 -19.60 -25.95 -3.71
C SER A 286 -18.58 -25.83 -2.57
N ASP A 287 -17.49 -26.60 -2.68
CA ASP A 287 -16.32 -26.51 -1.79
C ASP A 287 -15.16 -25.71 -2.42
N GLU A 288 -15.37 -25.09 -3.60
CA GLU A 288 -14.34 -24.30 -4.30
C GLU A 288 -13.96 -23.06 -3.48
N PRO A 289 -12.71 -22.95 -3.05
CA PRO A 289 -12.26 -21.86 -2.17
C PRO A 289 -12.35 -20.48 -2.79
N LEU A 290 -12.21 -20.38 -4.11
CA LEU A 290 -12.15 -19.11 -4.84
C LEU A 290 -13.53 -18.51 -5.16
N LEU A 291 -14.63 -19.22 -4.90
CA LEU A 291 -15.99 -18.75 -5.16
C LEU A 291 -16.61 -18.16 -3.90
N SER A 292 -17.09 -16.90 -3.96
CA SER A 292 -17.79 -16.26 -2.83
C SER A 292 -19.28 -16.58 -2.83
N VAL A 293 -19.92 -16.52 -4.00
CA VAL A 293 -21.34 -16.78 -4.23
C VAL A 293 -21.44 -17.69 -5.47
N PRO A 294 -21.22 -19.01 -5.32
CA PRO A 294 -21.28 -19.96 -6.41
C PRO A 294 -22.65 -20.01 -7.10
N ALA A 295 -22.71 -20.61 -8.31
CA ALA A 295 -23.92 -20.68 -9.12
C ALA A 295 -25.12 -21.26 -8.36
N ASP A 296 -24.94 -22.34 -7.59
CA ASP A 296 -26.01 -22.94 -6.77
C ASP A 296 -26.55 -22.00 -5.68
N ALA A 297 -25.69 -21.15 -5.11
CA ALA A 297 -26.10 -20.14 -4.15
C ALA A 297 -26.84 -19.00 -4.85
N ARG A 298 -26.42 -18.60 -6.06
CA ARG A 298 -27.11 -17.56 -6.84
C ARG A 298 -28.47 -18.03 -7.32
N GLU A 299 -28.64 -19.27 -7.73
CA GLU A 299 -29.93 -19.86 -8.09
C GLU A 299 -30.94 -19.80 -6.93
N LYS A 300 -30.50 -20.17 -5.71
CA LYS A 300 -31.31 -20.03 -4.49
C LYS A 300 -31.69 -18.57 -4.24
N LEU A 301 -30.75 -17.63 -4.43
CA LEU A 301 -30.98 -16.20 -4.28
C LEU A 301 -31.99 -15.66 -5.30
N TYR A 302 -31.89 -16.03 -6.58
CA TYR A 302 -32.87 -15.59 -7.60
C TYR A 302 -34.27 -16.11 -7.32
N THR A 303 -34.40 -17.31 -6.75
CA THR A 303 -35.69 -17.92 -6.41
C THR A 303 -36.36 -17.20 -5.23
N GLU A 304 -35.59 -16.89 -4.18
CA GLU A 304 -36.13 -16.43 -2.90
C GLU A 304 -36.10 -14.89 -2.74
N ILE A 305 -35.28 -14.19 -3.52
CA ILE A 305 -35.06 -12.73 -3.40
C ILE A 305 -35.48 -12.04 -4.70
N PRO A 306 -36.73 -11.53 -4.80
CA PRO A 306 -37.24 -10.93 -6.03
C PRO A 306 -36.39 -9.76 -6.56
N GLN A 307 -35.75 -9.00 -5.66
CA GLN A 307 -34.87 -7.89 -6.03
C GLN A 307 -33.68 -8.32 -6.90
N LEU A 308 -33.22 -9.58 -6.81
CA LEU A 308 -32.08 -10.07 -7.58
C LEU A 308 -32.47 -10.68 -8.93
N GLN A 309 -33.77 -10.93 -9.18
CA GLN A 309 -34.23 -11.55 -10.43
C GLN A 309 -33.87 -10.72 -11.67
N CYS A 310 -33.93 -9.39 -11.57
CA CYS A 310 -33.54 -8.50 -12.68
C CYS A 310 -32.06 -8.64 -13.08
N LEU A 311 -31.19 -9.10 -12.17
CA LEU A 311 -29.76 -9.27 -12.44
C LEU A 311 -29.44 -10.64 -13.04
N GLN A 312 -30.37 -11.62 -13.00
CA GLN A 312 -30.12 -12.99 -13.42
C GLN A 312 -29.70 -13.08 -14.88
N TYR A 313 -30.42 -12.42 -15.80
CA TYR A 313 -30.05 -12.42 -17.22
C TYR A 313 -28.60 -11.96 -17.45
N TRP A 314 -28.19 -10.86 -16.82
CA TRP A 314 -26.88 -10.28 -17.02
C TRP A 314 -25.74 -11.13 -16.44
N LEU A 315 -26.01 -11.90 -15.40
CA LEU A 315 -25.01 -12.74 -14.74
C LEU A 315 -24.94 -14.16 -15.32
N GLU A 316 -26.09 -14.73 -15.76
CA GLU A 316 -26.13 -16.15 -16.14
C GLU A 316 -26.28 -16.37 -17.65
N GLU A 317 -26.88 -15.42 -18.39
CA GLU A 317 -27.24 -15.63 -19.77
C GLU A 317 -26.49 -14.72 -20.77
N ASP A 318 -26.13 -13.48 -20.39
CA ASP A 318 -25.44 -12.55 -21.29
C ASP A 318 -23.98 -13.01 -21.56
N PRO A 319 -23.65 -13.42 -22.80
CA PRO A 319 -22.34 -14.00 -23.10
C PRO A 319 -21.19 -13.01 -22.91
N GLN A 320 -21.45 -11.71 -23.13
CA GLN A 320 -20.41 -10.68 -22.98
C GLN A 320 -20.02 -10.50 -21.52
N ARG A 321 -21.00 -10.55 -20.59
CA ARG A 321 -20.72 -10.39 -19.15
C ARG A 321 -20.00 -11.60 -18.58
N GLN A 322 -20.41 -12.78 -19.00
CA GLN A 322 -19.71 -14.00 -18.63
C GLN A 322 -18.26 -13.99 -19.11
N ASN A 323 -18.01 -13.59 -20.37
CA ASN A 323 -16.66 -13.52 -20.93
C ASN A 323 -15.76 -12.49 -20.22
N ASP A 324 -16.34 -11.38 -19.70
CA ASP A 324 -15.56 -10.33 -19.02
C ASP A 324 -15.13 -10.71 -17.60
N PHE A 325 -15.92 -11.49 -16.87
CA PHE A 325 -15.73 -11.71 -15.43
C PHE A 325 -15.72 -13.17 -15.00
N ARG A 326 -16.31 -14.07 -15.80
CA ARG A 326 -16.35 -15.50 -15.50
C ARG A 326 -14.98 -16.12 -15.72
N ASP A 327 -14.55 -16.94 -14.78
CA ASP A 327 -13.31 -17.69 -14.90
C ASP A 327 -13.56 -18.96 -15.74
N PRO A 328 -12.87 -19.15 -16.86
CA PRO A 328 -13.12 -20.29 -17.73
C PRO A 328 -12.66 -21.63 -17.13
N GLU A 329 -11.72 -21.63 -16.16
CA GLU A 329 -11.27 -22.85 -15.49
C GLU A 329 -12.25 -23.33 -14.43
N LEU A 330 -12.90 -22.37 -13.73
CA LEU A 330 -13.88 -22.65 -12.70
C LEU A 330 -15.32 -22.71 -13.23
N ASP A 331 -15.53 -22.27 -14.46
CA ASP A 331 -16.86 -22.09 -15.06
C ASP A 331 -17.82 -21.28 -14.19
N ASP A 332 -17.26 -20.32 -13.42
CA ASP A 332 -17.98 -19.47 -12.47
C ASP A 332 -17.19 -18.16 -12.21
N TYR A 333 -17.71 -17.30 -11.35
CA TYR A 333 -17.09 -16.02 -10.98
C TYR A 333 -16.18 -16.19 -9.77
N ARG A 334 -14.89 -15.94 -9.91
CA ARG A 334 -14.01 -15.82 -8.72
C ARG A 334 -14.53 -14.74 -7.79
N ALA A 335 -14.29 -14.88 -6.49
CA ALA A 335 -14.73 -13.91 -5.49
C ALA A 335 -14.26 -12.48 -5.78
N GLY A 336 -13.05 -12.33 -6.32
CA GLY A 336 -12.52 -11.04 -6.77
C GLY A 336 -13.18 -10.43 -7.99
N SER A 337 -13.90 -11.22 -8.80
CA SER A 337 -14.57 -10.77 -10.02
C SER A 337 -16.09 -10.62 -9.84
N PHE A 338 -16.69 -11.42 -8.97
CA PHE A 338 -18.14 -11.47 -8.80
C PHE A 338 -18.76 -10.12 -8.46
N TYR A 339 -18.18 -9.38 -7.53
CA TYR A 339 -18.72 -8.08 -7.14
C TYR A 339 -18.62 -7.02 -8.25
N TRP A 340 -17.68 -7.15 -9.18
CA TRP A 340 -17.65 -6.31 -10.37
C TRP A 340 -18.72 -6.71 -11.37
N ALA A 341 -18.93 -8.02 -11.56
CA ALA A 341 -19.97 -8.55 -12.43
C ALA A 341 -21.37 -8.10 -11.99
N ILE A 342 -21.69 -8.27 -10.70
CA ILE A 342 -23.01 -7.91 -10.16
C ILE A 342 -23.26 -6.39 -10.16
N ARG A 343 -22.23 -5.57 -9.91
CA ARG A 343 -22.35 -4.10 -10.02
C ARG A 343 -22.60 -3.66 -11.44
N ARG A 344 -21.91 -4.27 -12.41
CA ARG A 344 -22.15 -3.97 -13.84
C ARG A 344 -23.53 -4.44 -14.28
N ALA A 345 -24.01 -5.58 -13.83
CA ALA A 345 -25.38 -6.03 -14.05
C ALA A 345 -26.39 -5.01 -13.54
N ALA A 346 -26.19 -4.52 -12.30
CA ALA A 346 -27.02 -3.49 -11.68
C ALA A 346 -26.99 -2.13 -12.42
N GLN A 347 -25.86 -1.77 -13.04
CA GLN A 347 -25.75 -0.59 -13.89
C GLN A 347 -26.68 -0.70 -15.12
N TYR A 348 -26.76 -1.89 -15.76
CA TYR A 348 -27.63 -2.10 -16.91
C TYR A 348 -29.12 -2.07 -16.56
N GLU A 349 -29.47 -2.43 -15.34
CA GLU A 349 -30.83 -2.29 -14.80
C GLU A 349 -31.16 -0.86 -14.31
N GLY A 350 -30.21 0.10 -14.49
CA GLY A 350 -30.41 1.48 -14.09
C GLY A 350 -30.32 1.72 -12.57
N ILE A 351 -29.90 0.73 -11.79
CA ILE A 351 -29.78 0.84 -10.32
C ILE A 351 -28.75 1.87 -9.93
N TYR A 352 -27.70 2.07 -10.73
CA TYR A 352 -26.67 3.09 -10.52
C TYR A 352 -26.98 4.43 -11.24
N ALA A 353 -28.25 4.77 -11.43
CA ALA A 353 -28.65 6.07 -11.97
C ALA A 353 -28.23 7.22 -11.06
N ASP A 354 -28.30 7.02 -9.75
CA ASP A 354 -27.77 7.91 -8.70
C ASP A 354 -27.40 7.10 -7.44
N ALA A 355 -26.64 7.72 -6.54
CA ALA A 355 -26.11 7.04 -5.38
C ALA A 355 -27.20 6.65 -4.35
N ALA A 356 -28.27 7.45 -4.24
CA ALA A 356 -29.36 7.14 -3.31
C ALA A 356 -30.18 5.94 -3.78
N THR A 357 -30.45 5.85 -5.08
CA THR A 357 -31.11 4.70 -5.72
C THR A 357 -30.29 3.43 -5.54
N ALA A 358 -28.97 3.49 -5.77
CA ALA A 358 -28.08 2.36 -5.58
C ALA A 358 -28.01 1.92 -4.11
N ASP A 359 -27.89 2.86 -3.18
CA ASP A 359 -27.84 2.58 -1.74
C ASP A 359 -29.15 1.92 -1.25
N ALA A 360 -30.30 2.48 -1.60
CA ALA A 360 -31.60 1.92 -1.25
C ALA A 360 -31.83 0.52 -1.82
N TYR A 361 -31.42 0.28 -3.08
CA TYR A 361 -31.50 -1.04 -3.70
C TYR A 361 -30.67 -2.08 -2.95
N TRP A 362 -29.37 -1.81 -2.73
CA TRP A 362 -28.49 -2.75 -2.06
C TRP A 362 -28.87 -2.98 -0.59
N GLN A 363 -29.39 -1.95 0.09
CA GLN A 363 -29.94 -2.11 1.43
C GLN A 363 -31.15 -3.05 1.43
N SER A 364 -32.07 -2.89 0.47
CA SER A 364 -33.22 -3.78 0.35
C SER A 364 -32.83 -5.24 0.07
N VAL A 365 -31.80 -5.45 -0.76
CA VAL A 365 -31.22 -6.78 -1.04
C VAL A 365 -30.60 -7.38 0.23
N ALA A 366 -29.79 -6.60 0.95
CA ALA A 366 -29.16 -7.04 2.19
C ALA A 366 -30.18 -7.47 3.24
N ASP A 367 -31.22 -6.66 3.43
CA ASP A 367 -32.29 -6.92 4.40
C ASP A 367 -33.11 -8.15 4.02
N ALA A 368 -33.49 -8.30 2.75
CA ALA A 368 -34.23 -9.46 2.26
C ALA A 368 -33.45 -10.76 2.44
N ILE A 369 -32.17 -10.79 2.04
CA ILE A 369 -31.33 -11.99 2.21
C ILE A 369 -31.12 -12.32 3.67
N ASN A 370 -30.83 -11.31 4.51
CA ASN A 370 -30.64 -11.52 5.93
C ASN A 370 -31.91 -12.05 6.60
N ALA A 371 -33.09 -11.53 6.25
CA ALA A 371 -34.37 -12.01 6.77
C ALA A 371 -34.64 -13.46 6.32
N ALA A 372 -34.39 -13.81 5.05
CA ALA A 372 -34.56 -15.16 4.52
C ALA A 372 -33.59 -16.17 5.15
N CYS A 373 -32.35 -15.76 5.47
CA CYS A 373 -31.40 -16.58 6.21
C CYS A 373 -31.79 -16.76 7.68
N ASP A 374 -32.30 -15.71 8.33
CA ASP A 374 -32.62 -15.73 9.75
C ASP A 374 -33.90 -16.51 10.06
N ASN A 375 -34.89 -16.50 9.14
CA ASN A 375 -36.13 -17.27 9.25
C ASN A 375 -36.04 -18.71 8.69
N GLY A 376 -34.90 -19.09 8.09
CA GLY A 376 -34.65 -20.42 7.57
C GLY A 376 -35.18 -20.69 6.15
N THR A 377 -35.72 -19.70 5.45
CA THR A 377 -36.12 -19.81 4.04
C THR A 377 -34.90 -20.08 3.15
N LEU A 378 -33.80 -19.35 3.40
CA LEU A 378 -32.49 -19.64 2.80
C LEU A 378 -31.59 -20.36 3.81
N PRO A 379 -30.95 -21.48 3.43
CA PRO A 379 -29.98 -22.16 4.28
C PRO A 379 -28.76 -21.25 4.51
N ALA A 380 -28.36 -21.02 5.77
CA ALA A 380 -27.31 -20.10 6.12
C ALA A 380 -26.16 -20.76 6.87
N ARG A 381 -24.89 -20.45 6.51
CA ARG A 381 -23.67 -20.99 7.15
C ARG A 381 -23.08 -20.08 8.22
N SER A 382 -23.31 -18.76 8.19
CA SER A 382 -22.66 -17.79 9.07
C SER A 382 -23.65 -16.73 9.58
N GLY A 383 -23.26 -15.99 10.64
CA GLY A 383 -23.97 -14.81 11.12
C GLY A 383 -23.90 -13.65 10.13
N ARG A 384 -24.67 -12.58 10.42
CA ARG A 384 -24.66 -11.35 9.60
C ARG A 384 -23.25 -10.75 9.52
N ARG A 385 -22.90 -10.23 8.35
CA ARG A 385 -21.64 -9.54 8.10
C ARG A 385 -21.82 -8.46 7.03
N SER A 386 -20.95 -7.46 7.09
CA SER A 386 -20.82 -6.40 6.09
C SER A 386 -19.40 -6.49 5.53
N ALA A 387 -19.22 -7.12 4.39
CA ALA A 387 -17.92 -7.23 3.73
C ALA A 387 -18.01 -7.83 2.34
N THR A 388 -17.25 -7.32 1.41
CA THR A 388 -17.04 -7.91 0.08
C THR A 388 -16.03 -9.07 0.10
N SER A 389 -15.16 -9.14 1.14
CA SER A 389 -14.16 -10.21 1.28
C SER A 389 -14.79 -11.53 1.71
N GLN A 390 -14.14 -12.64 1.38
CA GLN A 390 -14.53 -13.97 1.86
C GLN A 390 -14.46 -14.07 3.40
N PRO A 391 -15.36 -14.85 4.03
CA PRO A 391 -15.21 -15.19 5.45
C PRO A 391 -13.95 -16.04 5.67
N ILE A 392 -13.28 -15.85 6.81
CA ILE A 392 -12.11 -16.66 7.17
C ILE A 392 -12.58 -18.08 7.49
N ARG A 393 -12.12 -19.05 6.71
CA ARG A 393 -12.41 -20.48 6.89
C ARG A 393 -11.12 -21.27 7.18
N ALA A 394 -11.24 -22.39 7.90
CA ALA A 394 -10.10 -23.23 8.25
C ALA A 394 -9.30 -23.71 7.02
N GLN A 395 -9.97 -23.97 5.90
CA GLN A 395 -9.37 -24.40 4.63
C GLN A 395 -8.36 -23.40 4.05
N TYR A 396 -8.49 -22.10 4.36
CA TYR A 396 -7.57 -21.06 3.87
C TYR A 396 -6.29 -20.95 4.70
N VAL A 397 -6.26 -21.44 5.95
CA VAL A 397 -5.17 -21.15 6.90
C VAL A 397 -3.83 -21.70 6.40
N LEU A 398 -3.76 -22.99 6.06
CA LEU A 398 -2.50 -23.59 5.61
C LEU A 398 -2.04 -23.09 4.23
N PRO A 399 -2.91 -22.96 3.22
CA PRO A 399 -2.55 -22.31 1.96
C PRO A 399 -2.07 -20.87 2.14
N ALA A 400 -2.74 -20.06 2.98
CA ALA A 400 -2.35 -18.68 3.25
C ALA A 400 -0.97 -18.59 3.95
N ILE A 401 -0.67 -19.49 4.89
CA ILE A 401 0.66 -19.54 5.52
C ILE A 401 1.75 -19.84 4.47
N ARG A 402 1.51 -20.79 3.56
CA ARG A 402 2.46 -21.14 2.50
C ARG A 402 2.67 -19.98 1.54
N GLU A 403 1.59 -19.32 1.10
CA GLU A 403 1.66 -18.17 0.20
C GLU A 403 2.29 -16.95 0.88
N ALA A 404 2.04 -16.72 2.19
CA ALA A 404 2.69 -15.67 2.97
C ALA A 404 4.20 -15.91 3.09
N ALA A 405 4.62 -17.15 3.30
CA ALA A 405 6.04 -17.52 3.36
C ALA A 405 6.73 -17.32 2.00
N LYS A 406 6.08 -17.71 0.90
CA LYS A 406 6.53 -17.43 -0.48
C LYS A 406 6.65 -15.93 -0.73
N SER A 407 5.63 -15.15 -0.39
CA SER A 407 5.61 -13.69 -0.52
C SER A 407 6.75 -13.03 0.28
N ALA A 408 7.00 -13.48 1.50
CA ALA A 408 8.09 -12.99 2.33
C ALA A 408 9.47 -13.31 1.71
N LEU A 409 9.65 -14.51 1.15
CA LEU A 409 10.87 -14.89 0.44
C LEU A 409 11.07 -14.03 -0.83
N TRP A 410 10.01 -13.81 -1.61
CA TRP A 410 10.04 -12.97 -2.81
C TRP A 410 10.41 -11.53 -2.45
N ALA A 411 9.79 -10.97 -1.42
CA ALA A 411 10.13 -9.62 -0.95
C ALA A 411 11.59 -9.52 -0.46
N LEU A 412 12.11 -10.52 0.23
CA LEU A 412 13.51 -10.55 0.68
C LEU A 412 14.50 -10.65 -0.49
N THR A 413 14.15 -11.39 -1.54
CA THR A 413 15.00 -11.65 -2.69
C THR A 413 14.69 -10.76 -3.90
N PHE A 414 13.73 -9.84 -3.77
CA PHE A 414 13.29 -8.92 -4.84
C PHE A 414 12.90 -9.63 -6.14
N GLN A 415 12.35 -10.84 -6.05
CA GLN A 415 11.86 -11.58 -7.22
C GLN A 415 10.66 -10.87 -7.87
N ASP A 416 9.85 -10.21 -7.06
CA ASP A 416 8.70 -9.39 -7.44
C ASP A 416 9.07 -8.00 -8.00
N CYS A 417 10.36 -7.63 -8.04
CA CYS A 417 10.84 -6.30 -8.41
C CYS A 417 11.70 -6.30 -9.70
N PRO A 418 11.19 -6.76 -10.84
CA PRO A 418 11.96 -6.62 -12.09
C PRO A 418 12.07 -5.16 -12.49
N ALA A 419 13.23 -4.79 -13.07
CA ALA A 419 13.48 -3.43 -13.52
C ALA A 419 12.64 -3.05 -14.73
N TYR A 420 12.40 -4.00 -15.62
CA TYR A 420 11.71 -3.81 -16.89
C TYR A 420 11.08 -5.11 -17.39
N TYR A 421 9.89 -4.99 -17.97
CA TYR A 421 9.28 -6.03 -18.78
C TYR A 421 9.01 -5.50 -20.19
N GLN A 422 9.52 -6.18 -21.19
CA GLN A 422 9.16 -5.90 -22.59
C GLN A 422 7.66 -6.08 -22.87
N THR A 423 6.99 -6.91 -22.07
CA THR A 423 5.57 -7.22 -22.19
C THR A 423 4.65 -6.21 -21.50
N LEU A 424 5.17 -5.38 -20.57
CA LEU A 424 4.37 -4.35 -19.90
C LEU A 424 4.27 -3.11 -20.80
N ARG A 425 3.28 -3.10 -21.67
CA ARG A 425 2.99 -2.02 -22.59
C ARG A 425 1.66 -1.39 -22.25
N SER A 426 1.49 -0.14 -22.67
CA SER A 426 0.19 0.51 -22.62
C SER A 426 -0.81 -0.24 -23.49
N ILE A 427 -2.05 -0.38 -22.99
CA ILE A 427 -3.21 -0.86 -23.71
C ILE A 427 -4.11 0.34 -23.94
N GLY A 428 -4.56 0.55 -25.18
CA GLY A 428 -5.38 1.67 -25.59
C GLY A 428 -5.05 2.09 -27.02
N THR A 429 -5.79 3.07 -27.52
CA THR A 429 -5.56 3.66 -28.84
C THR A 429 -4.37 4.64 -28.81
N THR A 430 -3.90 5.06 -29.97
CA THR A 430 -2.86 6.10 -30.07
C THR A 430 -3.35 7.42 -29.45
N GLU A 431 -4.65 7.72 -29.60
CA GLU A 431 -5.31 8.88 -29.02
C GLU A 431 -5.32 8.81 -27.49
N ASP A 432 -5.64 7.65 -26.91
CA ASP A 432 -5.60 7.44 -25.46
C ASP A 432 -4.19 7.71 -24.93
N VAL A 433 -3.18 7.10 -25.56
CA VAL A 433 -1.76 7.29 -25.15
C VAL A 433 -1.37 8.78 -25.24
N ALA A 434 -1.75 9.48 -26.31
CA ALA A 434 -1.46 10.89 -26.48
C ALA A 434 -2.16 11.74 -25.40
N GLN A 435 -3.43 11.47 -25.10
CA GLN A 435 -4.21 12.16 -24.07
C GLN A 435 -3.56 11.99 -22.68
N TRP A 436 -3.25 10.74 -22.30
CA TRP A 436 -2.65 10.46 -21.01
C TRP A 436 -1.24 11.03 -20.89
N SER A 437 -0.44 10.96 -21.97
CA SER A 437 0.90 11.55 -22.00
C SER A 437 0.85 13.07 -21.81
N ALA A 438 -0.08 13.76 -22.50
CA ALA A 438 -0.28 15.19 -22.33
C ALA A 438 -0.74 15.56 -20.92
N TYR A 439 -1.68 14.81 -20.35
CA TYR A 439 -2.22 15.05 -19.01
C TYR A 439 -1.19 14.80 -17.89
N LEU A 440 -0.40 13.74 -17.99
CA LEU A 440 0.54 13.30 -16.96
C LEU A 440 1.98 13.78 -17.20
N HIS A 441 2.20 14.56 -18.28
CA HIS A 441 3.48 15.16 -18.64
C HIS A 441 4.64 14.16 -18.69
N CYS A 442 4.40 12.92 -19.12
CA CYS A 442 5.41 11.87 -19.21
C CYS A 442 5.24 10.99 -20.45
N ASN A 443 6.32 10.32 -20.85
CA ASN A 443 6.31 9.41 -21.97
C ASN A 443 5.76 8.05 -21.55
N PHE A 444 4.93 7.47 -22.41
CA PHE A 444 4.35 6.15 -22.23
C PHE A 444 4.97 5.12 -23.15
N ASN A 445 5.06 3.90 -22.66
CA ASN A 445 5.40 2.75 -23.48
C ASN A 445 4.17 2.40 -24.32
N ASN A 446 4.24 2.64 -25.64
CA ASN A 446 3.08 2.53 -26.53
C ASN A 446 2.94 1.12 -27.11
N ALA A 447 1.73 0.54 -27.08
CA ALA A 447 1.42 -0.75 -27.68
C ALA A 447 1.51 -0.73 -29.24
N ALA A 448 1.08 0.36 -29.88
CA ALA A 448 1.10 0.52 -31.34
C ALA A 448 2.54 0.62 -31.91
N GLU A 449 3.49 1.05 -31.11
CA GLU A 449 4.90 1.14 -31.47
C GLU A 449 5.74 -0.01 -30.86
N ALA A 450 5.14 -1.15 -30.70
CA ALA A 450 5.77 -2.34 -30.15
C ALA A 450 7.09 -2.67 -30.85
N GLY A 451 8.21 -2.54 -30.12
CA GLY A 451 9.56 -2.76 -30.65
C GLY A 451 10.27 -1.51 -31.17
N LYS A 452 9.59 -0.37 -31.26
CA LYS A 452 10.25 0.91 -31.48
C LYS A 452 10.50 1.56 -30.11
N ASP A 453 11.74 1.45 -29.64
CA ASP A 453 12.23 2.37 -28.61
C ASP A 453 12.11 3.79 -29.19
N THR A 454 11.64 4.77 -28.43
CA THR A 454 11.72 6.17 -28.87
C THR A 454 13.18 6.45 -29.23
N PRO A 455 13.52 6.84 -30.46
CA PRO A 455 14.92 6.86 -30.94
C PRO A 455 15.87 7.69 -30.09
N TYR A 456 15.34 8.65 -29.33
CA TYR A 456 16.11 9.59 -28.52
C TYR A 456 16.63 8.99 -27.20
N TYR A 457 15.86 8.09 -26.53
CA TYR A 457 16.23 7.57 -25.20
C TYR A 457 16.69 6.11 -25.18
N ALA A 458 16.51 5.39 -26.26
CA ALA A 458 16.72 3.94 -26.30
C ALA A 458 18.06 3.46 -25.71
N PRO A 459 19.25 4.03 -26.06
CA PRO A 459 20.53 3.56 -25.51
C PRO A 459 20.66 3.85 -24.01
N LEU A 460 20.30 5.04 -23.56
CA LEU A 460 20.38 5.45 -22.16
C LEU A 460 19.33 4.73 -21.30
N GLN A 461 18.15 4.51 -21.84
CA GLN A 461 17.11 3.72 -21.20
C GLN A 461 17.57 2.28 -20.98
N LYS A 462 18.13 1.61 -22.01
CA LYS A 462 18.69 0.27 -21.88
C LYS A 462 19.81 0.21 -20.84
N LEU A 463 20.67 1.22 -20.80
CA LEU A 463 21.72 1.35 -19.78
C LEU A 463 21.13 1.49 -18.37
N ALA A 464 20.14 2.38 -18.20
CA ALA A 464 19.45 2.58 -16.93
C ALA A 464 18.81 1.28 -16.42
N TYR A 465 18.06 0.58 -17.27
CA TYR A 465 17.43 -0.70 -16.88
C TYR A 465 18.45 -1.80 -16.55
N ARG A 466 19.57 -1.87 -17.28
CA ARG A 466 20.66 -2.80 -16.95
C ARG A 466 21.28 -2.47 -15.59
N ALA A 467 21.56 -1.20 -15.33
CA ALA A 467 22.10 -0.75 -14.05
C ALA A 467 21.14 -1.07 -12.89
N LEU A 468 19.85 -0.83 -13.06
CA LEU A 468 18.82 -1.20 -12.08
C LEU A 468 18.73 -2.72 -11.88
N GLY A 469 18.85 -3.51 -12.95
CA GLY A 469 18.90 -4.97 -12.88
C GLY A 469 20.07 -5.49 -12.06
N VAL A 470 21.28 -4.94 -12.30
CA VAL A 470 22.48 -5.26 -11.49
C VAL A 470 22.26 -4.87 -10.03
N LEU A 471 21.72 -3.67 -9.80
CA LEU A 471 21.42 -3.19 -8.44
C LEU A 471 20.43 -4.11 -7.72
N ARG A 472 19.36 -4.57 -8.41
CA ARG A 472 18.43 -5.57 -7.85
C ARG A 472 19.17 -6.83 -7.42
N CYS A 473 20.07 -7.37 -8.24
CA CYS A 473 20.86 -8.56 -7.88
C CYS A 473 21.70 -8.33 -6.63
N VAL A 474 22.29 -7.14 -6.48
CA VAL A 474 23.05 -6.78 -5.26
C VAL A 474 22.14 -6.80 -4.03
N TYR A 475 20.95 -6.19 -4.11
CA TYR A 475 19.99 -6.24 -3.00
C TYR A 475 19.50 -7.65 -2.72
N ALA A 476 19.21 -8.44 -3.74
CA ALA A 476 18.72 -9.81 -3.64
C ALA A 476 19.70 -10.76 -2.90
N VAL A 477 21.00 -10.45 -2.93
CA VAL A 477 22.02 -11.22 -2.20
C VAL A 477 22.29 -10.62 -0.82
N LEU A 478 22.49 -9.29 -0.75
CA LEU A 478 22.97 -8.66 0.49
C LEU A 478 21.86 -8.52 1.54
N LEU A 479 20.61 -8.21 1.13
CA LEU A 479 19.54 -8.02 2.11
C LEU A 479 19.15 -9.30 2.84
N PRO A 480 18.95 -10.48 2.21
CA PRO A 480 18.67 -11.71 2.93
C PRO A 480 19.76 -12.09 3.94
N LEU A 481 21.03 -11.99 3.55
CA LEU A 481 22.15 -12.28 4.46
C LEU A 481 22.18 -11.32 5.66
N ALA A 482 22.00 -10.02 5.38
CA ALA A 482 21.94 -9.01 6.42
C ALA A 482 20.70 -9.18 7.32
N PHE A 483 19.57 -9.59 6.76
CA PHE A 483 18.32 -9.85 7.47
C PHE A 483 18.45 -11.01 8.46
N VAL A 484 18.98 -12.15 8.02
CA VAL A 484 19.23 -13.30 8.92
C VAL A 484 20.10 -12.86 10.09
N TRP A 485 21.19 -12.12 9.83
CA TRP A 485 22.06 -11.60 10.87
C TRP A 485 21.35 -10.61 11.80
N ALA A 486 20.48 -9.75 11.25
CA ALA A 486 19.66 -8.81 12.01
C ALA A 486 18.68 -9.54 12.94
N VAL A 487 18.02 -10.61 12.46
CA VAL A 487 17.11 -11.44 13.28
C VAL A 487 17.88 -12.07 14.45
N VAL A 488 19.02 -12.69 14.19
CA VAL A 488 19.86 -13.27 15.26
C VAL A 488 20.22 -12.19 16.30
N ARG A 489 20.67 -11.03 15.86
CA ARG A 489 20.99 -9.91 16.76
C ARG A 489 19.79 -9.42 17.56
N HIS A 490 18.64 -9.34 16.96
CA HIS A 490 17.39 -8.91 17.60
C HIS A 490 16.95 -9.89 18.68
N LEU A 491 16.99 -11.20 18.38
CA LEU A 491 16.68 -12.26 19.36
C LEU A 491 17.71 -12.31 20.50
N CYS A 492 18.99 -12.21 20.21
CA CYS A 492 20.06 -12.14 21.23
C CYS A 492 19.96 -10.91 22.14
N ALA A 493 19.25 -9.85 21.73
CA ALA A 493 19.01 -8.69 22.59
C ALA A 493 17.89 -8.91 23.61
N LEU A 494 16.98 -9.88 23.40
CA LEU A 494 15.82 -10.12 24.26
C LEU A 494 16.17 -10.46 25.73
N PRO A 495 17.13 -11.34 26.04
CA PRO A 495 17.49 -11.62 27.44
C PRO A 495 18.00 -10.38 28.19
N MET A 496 18.74 -9.51 27.51
CA MET A 496 19.23 -8.26 28.08
C MET A 496 18.07 -7.28 28.33
N LEU A 497 17.10 -7.21 27.42
CA LEU A 497 15.88 -6.42 27.58
C LEU A 497 15.09 -6.85 28.82
N LEU A 498 14.86 -8.16 28.99
CA LEU A 498 14.12 -8.72 30.12
C LEU A 498 14.81 -8.44 31.46
N ARG A 499 16.14 -8.42 31.49
CA ARG A 499 16.92 -8.08 32.69
C ARG A 499 16.87 -6.60 33.04
N ARG A 500 16.93 -5.71 32.06
CA ARG A 500 17.05 -4.25 32.30
C ARG A 500 15.73 -3.53 32.55
N ARG A 501 14.64 -3.96 31.94
CA ARG A 501 13.26 -3.44 32.07
C ARG A 501 13.15 -1.91 31.94
N THR A 502 14.01 -1.26 31.11
CA THR A 502 13.98 0.18 30.89
C THR A 502 13.28 0.53 29.58
N ALA A 503 12.54 1.64 29.55
CA ALA A 503 11.88 2.12 28.31
C ALA A 503 12.90 2.42 27.20
N GLY A 504 14.12 2.87 27.55
CA GLY A 504 15.19 3.14 26.60
C GLY A 504 15.72 1.89 25.88
N ALA A 505 15.60 0.70 26.48
CA ALA A 505 15.93 -0.58 25.85
C ALA A 505 14.71 -1.20 25.17
N ALA A 506 13.54 -1.13 25.82
CA ALA A 506 12.31 -1.81 25.37
C ALA A 506 11.75 -1.20 24.08
N LEU A 507 11.60 0.13 24.02
CA LEU A 507 10.90 0.75 22.88
C LEU A 507 11.64 0.59 21.55
N PRO A 508 12.97 0.74 21.43
CA PRO A 508 13.67 0.45 20.18
C PRO A 508 13.51 -1.01 19.73
N TRP A 509 13.52 -1.95 20.68
CA TRP A 509 13.32 -3.36 20.40
C TRP A 509 11.90 -3.62 19.87
N LEU A 510 10.88 -3.12 20.59
CA LEU A 510 9.48 -3.24 20.19
C LEU A 510 9.18 -2.54 18.86
N LEU A 511 9.79 -1.39 18.61
CA LEU A 511 9.64 -0.67 17.34
C LEU A 511 10.17 -1.49 16.17
N LEU A 512 11.39 -2.04 16.29
CA LEU A 512 11.98 -2.87 15.25
C LEU A 512 11.19 -4.16 15.06
N PHE A 513 10.75 -4.80 16.14
CA PHE A 513 9.84 -5.94 16.08
C PHE A 513 8.52 -5.57 15.38
N GLY A 514 7.94 -4.42 15.70
CA GLY A 514 6.73 -3.91 15.08
C GLY A 514 6.87 -3.74 13.56
N LEU A 515 8.00 -3.19 13.06
CA LEU A 515 8.25 -3.10 11.61
C LEU A 515 8.28 -4.48 10.94
N LEU A 516 8.91 -5.47 11.58
CA LEU A 516 8.94 -6.85 11.08
C LEU A 516 7.55 -7.49 11.13
N ALA A 517 6.81 -7.29 12.22
CA ALA A 517 5.45 -7.79 12.37
C ALA A 517 4.50 -7.21 11.31
N MET A 518 4.65 -5.91 10.98
CA MET A 518 3.85 -5.28 9.92
C MET A 518 4.22 -5.81 8.54
N ALA A 519 5.48 -6.10 8.27
CA ALA A 519 5.90 -6.77 7.04
C ALA A 519 5.27 -8.17 6.92
N ALA A 520 5.27 -8.95 8.00
CA ALA A 520 4.63 -10.25 8.05
C ALA A 520 3.10 -10.16 7.91
N LEU A 521 2.46 -9.20 8.60
CA LEU A 521 1.02 -8.93 8.46
C LEU A 521 0.65 -8.65 7.00
N ARG A 522 1.42 -7.78 6.32
CA ARG A 522 1.17 -7.46 4.92
C ARG A 522 1.28 -8.69 4.01
N CYS A 523 2.30 -9.53 4.20
CA CYS A 523 2.41 -10.80 3.48
C CYS A 523 1.21 -11.72 3.75
N GLY A 524 0.76 -11.81 5.01
CA GLY A 524 -0.42 -12.60 5.38
C GLY A 524 -1.73 -12.09 4.78
N MET A 525 -1.94 -10.77 4.77
CA MET A 525 -3.12 -10.15 4.14
C MET A 525 -3.19 -10.45 2.65
N ILE A 526 -2.07 -10.24 1.93
CA ILE A 526 -2.00 -10.50 0.50
C ILE A 526 -2.20 -11.99 0.21
N ALA A 527 -1.55 -12.85 0.98
CA ALA A 527 -1.69 -14.30 0.85
C ALA A 527 -3.13 -14.78 1.08
N PHE A 528 -3.83 -14.20 2.07
CA PHE A 528 -5.24 -14.54 2.31
C PHE A 528 -6.12 -14.17 1.11
N VAL A 529 -5.95 -12.96 0.58
CA VAL A 529 -6.71 -12.50 -0.60
C VAL A 529 -6.39 -13.37 -1.83
N GLU A 530 -5.12 -13.75 -2.01
CA GLU A 530 -4.71 -14.63 -3.12
C GLU A 530 -5.40 -15.98 -3.05
N VAL A 531 -5.40 -16.65 -1.89
CA VAL A 531 -5.95 -18.02 -1.75
C VAL A 531 -7.48 -18.06 -1.62
N SER A 532 -8.12 -16.93 -1.28
CA SER A 532 -9.56 -16.88 -1.06
C SER A 532 -10.35 -16.15 -2.14
N SER A 533 -9.68 -15.39 -3.02
CA SER A 533 -10.41 -14.49 -3.91
C SER A 533 -9.87 -14.41 -5.34
N PHE A 534 -8.54 -14.44 -5.52
CA PHE A 534 -7.95 -14.23 -6.86
C PHE A 534 -7.33 -15.49 -7.47
N GLY A 535 -6.35 -16.11 -6.79
CA GLY A 535 -5.69 -17.34 -7.29
C GLY A 535 -4.89 -17.16 -8.59
N ILE A 536 -4.47 -15.93 -8.93
CA ILE A 536 -3.83 -15.58 -10.22
C ILE A 536 -2.41 -15.04 -10.07
N GLY A 537 -1.82 -15.10 -8.87
CA GLY A 537 -0.47 -14.61 -8.64
C GLY A 537 -0.35 -13.09 -8.59
N THR A 538 -1.39 -12.38 -8.14
CA THR A 538 -1.44 -10.90 -8.06
C THR A 538 -0.55 -10.30 -6.98
N SER A 539 0.17 -11.12 -6.21
CA SER A 539 0.90 -10.66 -5.02
C SER A 539 2.03 -9.67 -5.31
N THR A 540 2.63 -9.69 -6.52
CA THR A 540 3.90 -9.00 -6.79
C THR A 540 3.87 -7.50 -6.48
N MET A 541 2.96 -6.73 -7.04
CA MET A 541 2.93 -5.27 -6.81
C MET A 541 2.50 -4.91 -5.37
N TYR A 542 1.70 -5.74 -4.74
CA TYR A 542 1.17 -5.48 -3.39
C TYR A 542 2.19 -5.71 -2.26
N LEU A 543 3.32 -6.38 -2.57
CA LEU A 543 4.45 -6.53 -1.65
C LEU A 543 5.34 -5.29 -1.57
N SER A 544 5.12 -4.29 -2.42
CA SER A 544 5.94 -3.07 -2.50
C SER A 544 6.12 -2.33 -1.17
N THR A 545 5.16 -2.44 -0.26
CA THR A 545 5.22 -1.87 1.09
C THR A 545 6.06 -2.69 2.08
N VAL A 546 6.31 -3.98 1.80
CA VAL A 546 7.07 -4.90 2.67
C VAL A 546 8.56 -4.59 2.63
N HIS A 547 9.11 -4.34 1.45
CA HIS A 547 10.55 -4.13 1.22
C HIS A 547 11.16 -3.02 2.09
N PRO A 548 10.59 -1.80 2.17
CA PRO A 548 11.15 -0.75 3.02
C PRO A 548 11.10 -1.12 4.50
N LEU A 549 10.09 -1.86 4.96
CA LEU A 549 10.01 -2.32 6.35
C LEU A 549 11.11 -3.33 6.67
N LEU A 550 11.37 -4.29 5.77
CA LEU A 550 12.47 -5.25 5.91
C LEU A 550 13.83 -4.55 5.94
N LEU A 551 14.04 -3.55 5.08
CA LEU A 551 15.28 -2.77 5.07
C LEU A 551 15.45 -1.95 6.35
N LEU A 552 14.42 -1.23 6.81
CA LEU A 552 14.45 -0.45 8.05
C LEU A 552 14.70 -1.34 9.27
N TYR A 553 14.02 -2.49 9.36
CA TYR A 553 14.25 -3.48 10.40
C TYR A 553 15.69 -3.97 10.40
N THR A 554 16.17 -4.44 9.24
CA THR A 554 17.51 -4.99 9.08
C THR A 554 18.57 -3.96 9.45
N TYR A 555 18.50 -2.78 8.87
CA TYR A 555 19.45 -1.70 9.13
C TYR A 555 19.40 -1.26 10.60
N GLY A 556 18.20 -1.07 11.14
CA GLY A 556 17.98 -0.69 12.54
C GLY A 556 18.61 -1.68 13.52
N CYS A 557 18.38 -2.99 13.33
CA CYS A 557 18.95 -4.04 14.18
C CYS A 557 20.48 -4.09 14.10
N LEU A 558 21.05 -4.04 12.89
CA LEU A 558 22.49 -4.11 12.70
C LEU A 558 23.23 -2.96 13.36
N ILE A 559 22.66 -1.76 13.34
CA ILE A 559 23.28 -0.57 13.94
C ILE A 559 22.99 -0.49 15.44
N CYS A 560 21.74 -0.73 15.86
CA CYS A 560 21.33 -0.64 17.26
C CYS A 560 22.12 -1.62 18.16
N TYR A 561 22.30 -2.85 17.68
CA TYR A 561 22.95 -3.92 18.47
C TYR A 561 24.45 -4.12 18.17
N ARG A 562 25.07 -3.19 17.43
CA ARG A 562 26.50 -3.25 17.09
C ARG A 562 27.41 -3.19 18.31
N ASN A 563 27.07 -2.36 19.31
CA ASN A 563 27.82 -2.19 20.54
C ASN A 563 26.97 -2.65 21.74
N LYS A 564 27.48 -3.59 22.53
CA LYS A 564 26.84 -4.07 23.77
C LYS A 564 26.43 -2.94 24.73
N GLY A 565 26.91 -1.71 24.51
CA GLY A 565 26.66 -0.50 25.32
C GLY A 565 25.51 0.39 24.85
N VAL A 566 24.90 0.20 23.67
CA VAL A 566 23.83 1.11 23.17
C VAL A 566 22.49 0.88 23.86
N ILE A 567 22.27 -0.34 24.39
CA ILE A 567 21.13 -0.69 25.24
C ILE A 567 21.46 -0.39 26.72
N ALA A 568 22.64 0.14 27.01
CA ALA A 568 23.22 0.23 28.33
C ALA A 568 22.98 1.56 29.06
N GLU A 569 21.88 2.27 28.80
CA GLU A 569 21.42 3.39 29.68
C GLU A 569 19.98 3.78 29.38
#